data_ae11e4fdcce7cb414670dc56b577c133
#
_entry.id   ae11e4fdcce7cb414670dc56b577c133
#
_cell.length_a   1.000
_cell.length_b   1.000
_cell.length_c   1.000
_cell.angle_alpha   90.00
_cell.angle_beta   90.00
_cell.angle_gamma   90.00
#
_symmetry.space_group_name_H-M   'P 1'
#
loop_
_entity.id
_entity.type
_entity.pdbx_description
1 polymer ?
#
loop_
_entity_poly.entity_id
_entity_poly.type
_entity_poly.pdbx_seq_one_letter_code
_entity_poly.pdbx_strand_id
1 'polypeptide(L)'
;EIKNLNGIIYNKIPKYRSTYIKANIEPKLSKQNLNILAEIPEIRTLSAITVNQIKNYLNGEYVVQTNENTLIENFLIGTPAMDSGKEYYSSQTKPAVIARADRPDIQMAAIYQDVNCLIVTGDSIPADYSIYEAQEREIPIIAVKSNTIETAKNINKILDISNPYHNQKIEK
;
A
#
# COMPACT_ATOMS: atom_id res chain seq x y z
N GLU A 1 7.00 -36.75 -9.58
CA GLU A 1 6.19 -37.33 -8.48
C GLU A 1 6.79 -36.87 -7.16
N ILE A 2 5.99 -36.15 -6.32
CA ILE A 2 6.38 -35.80 -4.95
C ILE A 2 6.14 -37.03 -4.09
N LYS A 3 7.20 -37.67 -3.67
CA LYS A 3 7.14 -38.80 -2.72
C LYS A 3 7.21 -38.22 -1.30
N ASN A 4 6.31 -38.67 -0.41
CA ASN A 4 6.24 -38.31 1.02
C ASN A 4 5.75 -36.87 1.30
N LEU A 5 4.59 -36.50 0.76
CA LEU A 5 3.91 -35.27 1.13
C LEU A 5 3.20 -35.47 2.48
N ASN A 6 3.71 -34.85 3.55
CA ASN A 6 3.14 -34.98 4.91
C ASN A 6 1.93 -34.09 5.14
N GLY A 7 1.75 -33.04 4.32
CA GLY A 7 0.63 -32.11 4.42
C GLY A 7 0.88 -30.83 3.67
N ILE A 8 -0.08 -29.89 3.78
CA ILE A 8 -0.12 -28.64 3.04
C ILE A 8 -0.19 -27.47 4.03
N ILE A 9 0.59 -26.44 3.76
CA ILE A 9 0.49 -25.15 4.45
C ILE A 9 -0.08 -24.14 3.46
N TYR A 10 -1.21 -23.53 3.80
CA TYR A 10 -1.74 -22.39 3.08
C TYR A 10 -1.07 -21.11 3.58
N ASN A 11 -0.52 -20.32 2.66
CA ASN A 11 0.12 -19.06 2.98
C ASN A 11 -0.57 -17.89 2.28
N LYS A 12 -0.58 -16.73 2.91
CA LYS A 12 -1.18 -15.48 2.41
C LYS A 12 -2.68 -15.63 2.10
N ILE A 13 -3.43 -16.23 3.01
CA ILE A 13 -4.88 -16.42 2.81
C ILE A 13 -5.62 -15.14 3.21
N PRO A 14 -6.30 -14.46 2.27
CA PRO A 14 -7.19 -13.36 2.62
C PRO A 14 -8.30 -13.85 3.57
N LYS A 15 -8.67 -13.04 4.56
CA LYS A 15 -9.68 -13.40 5.58
C LYS A 15 -10.98 -13.95 5.00
N TYR A 16 -11.46 -13.38 3.89
CA TYR A 16 -12.69 -13.81 3.23
C TYR A 16 -12.59 -15.20 2.56
N ARG A 17 -11.37 -15.71 2.33
CA ARG A 17 -11.16 -17.03 1.71
C ARG A 17 -11.04 -18.19 2.70
N SER A 18 -10.81 -17.94 3.97
CA SER A 18 -10.67 -19.01 4.98
C SER A 18 -11.91 -19.91 5.04
N THR A 19 -13.11 -19.32 5.07
CA THR A 19 -14.38 -20.09 5.06
C THR A 19 -14.54 -20.93 3.79
N TYR A 20 -14.16 -20.39 2.64
CA TYR A 20 -14.22 -21.14 1.36
C TYR A 20 -13.27 -22.33 1.37
N ILE A 21 -12.05 -22.16 1.89
CA ILE A 21 -11.05 -23.24 1.99
C ILE A 21 -11.59 -24.38 2.85
N LYS A 22 -12.11 -24.06 4.04
CA LYS A 22 -12.67 -25.05 4.96
C LYS A 22 -13.87 -25.81 4.35
N ALA A 23 -14.74 -25.11 3.67
CA ALA A 23 -15.94 -25.72 3.12
C ALA A 23 -15.69 -26.52 1.83
N ASN A 24 -14.75 -26.09 0.98
CA ASN A 24 -14.65 -26.61 -0.40
C ASN A 24 -13.33 -27.29 -0.71
N ILE A 25 -12.26 -26.98 -0.02
CA ILE A 25 -10.91 -27.50 -0.32
C ILE A 25 -10.50 -28.59 0.67
N GLU A 26 -10.63 -28.36 1.98
CA GLU A 26 -10.30 -29.35 3.01
C GLU A 26 -10.95 -30.74 2.78
N PRO A 27 -12.25 -30.85 2.48
CA PRO A 27 -12.85 -32.15 2.24
C PRO A 27 -12.29 -32.89 1.02
N LYS A 28 -11.80 -32.15 0.02
CA LYS A 28 -11.19 -32.75 -1.18
C LYS A 28 -9.79 -33.28 -0.89
N LEU A 29 -9.03 -32.55 -0.08
CA LEU A 29 -7.67 -32.97 0.32
C LEU A 29 -7.72 -34.16 1.26
N SER A 30 -8.64 -34.17 2.22
CA SER A 30 -8.85 -35.29 3.14
C SER A 30 -9.17 -36.59 2.40
N LYS A 31 -9.92 -36.54 1.30
CA LYS A 31 -10.17 -37.71 0.43
C LYS A 31 -8.90 -38.25 -0.24
N GLN A 32 -7.86 -37.45 -0.36
CA GLN A 32 -6.56 -37.80 -0.91
C GLN A 32 -5.50 -38.11 0.18
N ASN A 33 -5.92 -38.25 1.42
CA ASN A 33 -5.04 -38.41 2.59
C ASN A 33 -4.03 -37.27 2.76
N LEU A 34 -4.41 -36.06 2.35
CA LEU A 34 -3.60 -34.84 2.52
C LEU A 34 -4.20 -33.98 3.62
N ASN A 35 -3.42 -33.70 4.65
CA ASN A 35 -3.84 -32.87 5.77
C ASN A 35 -3.39 -31.41 5.57
N ILE A 36 -4.22 -30.47 6.00
CA ILE A 36 -3.81 -29.07 6.15
C ILE A 36 -3.09 -28.95 7.49
N LEU A 37 -1.82 -28.62 7.44
CA LEU A 37 -0.96 -28.47 8.62
C LEU A 37 -1.10 -27.09 9.26
N ALA A 38 -1.28 -26.04 8.45
CA ALA A 38 -1.48 -24.68 8.91
C ALA A 38 -2.13 -23.78 7.85
N GLU A 39 -2.82 -22.74 8.34
CA GLU A 39 -3.30 -21.60 7.55
C GLU A 39 -2.60 -20.34 8.05
N ILE A 40 -1.82 -19.69 7.19
CA ILE A 40 -1.14 -18.42 7.49
C ILE A 40 -1.92 -17.31 6.78
N PRO A 41 -2.55 -16.39 7.55
CA PRO A 41 -3.34 -15.31 6.97
C PRO A 41 -2.45 -14.31 6.22
N GLU A 42 -3.04 -13.61 5.26
CA GLU A 42 -2.42 -12.45 4.63
C GLU A 42 -2.34 -11.30 5.64
N ILE A 43 -1.13 -10.86 5.91
CA ILE A 43 -0.84 -9.68 6.75
C ILE A 43 -0.25 -8.62 5.85
N ARG A 44 -1.04 -7.60 5.49
CA ARG A 44 -0.64 -6.54 4.55
C ARG A 44 0.59 -5.76 5.02
N THR A 45 0.72 -5.52 6.32
CA THR A 45 1.90 -4.87 6.89
C THR A 45 3.21 -5.55 6.49
N LEU A 46 3.23 -6.88 6.35
CA LEU A 46 4.43 -7.61 5.93
C LEU A 46 4.86 -7.29 4.49
N SER A 47 3.90 -6.94 3.63
CA SER A 47 4.15 -6.51 2.25
C SER A 47 4.27 -4.99 2.10
N ALA A 48 4.09 -4.22 3.18
CA ALA A 48 4.18 -2.78 3.15
C ALA A 48 5.60 -2.30 2.79
N ILE A 49 5.69 -1.11 2.24
CA ILE A 49 6.96 -0.46 1.87
C ILE A 49 7.07 0.89 2.57
N THR A 50 8.29 1.36 2.78
CA THR A 50 8.51 2.66 3.42
C THR A 50 8.40 3.80 2.42
N VAL A 51 8.11 4.99 2.90
CA VAL A 51 8.10 6.23 2.11
C VAL A 51 9.43 6.41 1.38
N ASN A 52 10.56 6.15 2.06
CA ASN A 52 11.89 6.22 1.44
C ASN A 52 12.08 5.21 0.29
N GLN A 53 11.57 3.98 0.44
CA GLN A 53 11.62 2.99 -0.63
C GLN A 53 10.81 3.44 -1.84
N ILE A 54 9.63 4.02 -1.63
CA ILE A 54 8.79 4.60 -2.69
C ILE A 54 9.55 5.70 -3.44
N LYS A 55 10.09 6.67 -2.69
CA LYS A 55 10.86 7.80 -3.24
C LYS A 55 12.02 7.31 -4.11
N ASN A 56 12.83 6.39 -3.60
CA ASN A 56 13.99 5.87 -4.32
C ASN A 56 13.60 5.07 -5.57
N TYR A 57 12.58 4.23 -5.47
CA TYR A 57 12.13 3.40 -6.60
C TYR A 57 11.52 4.24 -7.74
N LEU A 58 10.77 5.28 -7.41
CA LEU A 58 10.16 6.17 -8.39
C LEU A 58 11.10 7.27 -8.87
N ASN A 59 12.35 7.33 -8.39
CA ASN A 59 13.29 8.42 -8.61
C ASN A 59 12.66 9.79 -8.29
N GLY A 60 11.90 9.84 -7.20
CA GLY A 60 11.19 11.03 -6.75
C GLY A 60 12.06 11.92 -5.85
N GLU A 61 11.58 13.12 -5.60
CA GLU A 61 12.19 14.09 -4.69
C GLU A 61 11.21 14.43 -3.57
N TYR A 62 11.72 14.66 -2.35
CA TYR A 62 10.87 15.13 -1.27
C TYR A 62 10.53 16.62 -1.47
N VAL A 63 9.25 16.93 -1.48
CA VAL A 63 8.71 18.28 -1.36
C VAL A 63 8.45 18.59 0.13
N VAL A 64 7.89 17.62 0.85
CA VAL A 64 7.76 17.63 2.31
C VAL A 64 8.40 16.35 2.82
N GLN A 65 9.46 16.50 3.61
CA GLN A 65 10.16 15.38 4.23
C GLN A 65 9.77 15.27 5.69
N THR A 66 9.27 14.10 6.07
CA THR A 66 8.89 13.76 7.44
C THR A 66 9.49 12.40 7.81
N ASN A 67 8.75 11.50 8.45
CA ASN A 67 9.26 10.19 8.80
C ASN A 67 9.36 9.27 7.56
N GLU A 68 10.57 9.11 7.05
CA GLU A 68 10.89 8.28 5.88
C GLU A 68 10.59 6.78 6.07
N ASN A 69 10.52 6.33 7.32
CA ASN A 69 10.24 4.93 7.67
C ASN A 69 8.75 4.63 7.82
N THR A 70 7.87 5.61 7.57
CA THR A 70 6.42 5.39 7.57
C THR A 70 6.06 4.29 6.57
N LEU A 71 5.34 3.27 7.04
CA LEU A 71 4.90 2.15 6.21
C LEU A 71 3.64 2.51 5.43
N ILE A 72 3.66 2.16 4.14
CA ILE A 72 2.54 2.28 3.21
C ILE A 72 2.04 0.87 2.88
N GLU A 73 0.78 0.61 3.16
CA GLU A 73 0.12 -0.68 2.90
C GLU A 73 -0.75 -0.66 1.65
N ASN A 74 -1.22 0.51 1.25
CA ASN A 74 -2.17 0.68 0.16
C ASN A 74 -1.81 1.90 -0.71
N PHE A 75 -2.14 1.81 -2.00
CA PHE A 75 -2.00 2.91 -2.93
C PHE A 75 -3.36 3.26 -3.53
N LEU A 76 -3.70 4.54 -3.50
CA LEU A 76 -4.94 5.07 -4.06
C LEU A 76 -4.61 6.09 -5.16
N ILE A 77 -5.38 6.06 -6.24
CA ILE A 77 -5.30 7.11 -7.26
C ILE A 77 -6.26 8.22 -6.85
N GLY A 78 -5.73 9.43 -6.71
CA GLY A 78 -6.50 10.61 -6.37
C GLY A 78 -7.45 10.99 -7.50
N THR A 79 -8.72 10.69 -7.32
CA THR A 79 -9.79 11.01 -8.27
C THR A 79 -10.88 11.86 -7.60
N PRO A 80 -11.35 11.53 -6.38
CA PRO A 80 -12.39 12.33 -5.72
C PRO A 80 -11.81 13.59 -5.10
N ALA A 81 -12.52 14.71 -5.27
CA ALA A 81 -12.28 15.96 -4.56
C ALA A 81 -12.90 15.96 -3.15
N MET A 82 -12.86 17.10 -2.44
CA MET A 82 -13.11 17.23 -1.01
C MET A 82 -14.32 16.45 -0.46
N ASP A 83 -15.50 16.58 -1.05
CA ASP A 83 -16.72 15.99 -0.47
C ASP A 83 -16.79 14.46 -0.59
N SER A 84 -16.39 13.91 -1.74
CA SER A 84 -16.37 12.48 -1.98
C SER A 84 -15.05 11.82 -1.58
N GLY A 85 -14.00 12.59 -1.35
CA GLY A 85 -12.67 12.12 -0.97
C GLY A 85 -12.64 11.53 0.43
N LYS A 86 -13.46 12.02 1.36
CA LYS A 86 -13.46 11.60 2.75
C LYS A 86 -13.60 10.08 2.92
N GLU A 87 -14.64 9.50 2.35
CA GLU A 87 -14.88 8.07 2.45
C GLU A 87 -13.85 7.26 1.64
N TYR A 88 -13.44 7.77 0.49
CA TYR A 88 -12.50 7.10 -0.39
C TYR A 88 -11.11 6.99 0.23
N TYR A 89 -10.53 8.08 0.70
CA TYR A 89 -9.16 8.08 1.24
C TYR A 89 -9.05 7.43 2.61
N SER A 90 -10.10 7.51 3.44
CA SER A 90 -10.16 6.84 4.74
C SER A 90 -10.53 5.35 4.66
N SER A 91 -10.90 4.84 3.48
CA SER A 91 -11.31 3.44 3.29
C SER A 91 -10.20 2.43 3.49
N GLN A 92 -8.95 2.86 3.37
CA GLN A 92 -7.77 1.99 3.42
C GLN A 92 -6.87 2.34 4.60
N THR A 93 -6.19 1.34 5.12
CA THR A 93 -5.18 1.53 6.16
C THR A 93 -3.85 1.96 5.56
N LYS A 94 -3.18 2.94 6.18
CA LYS A 94 -1.87 3.46 5.78
C LYS A 94 -1.75 3.73 4.26
N PRO A 95 -2.65 4.55 3.68
CA PRO A 95 -2.65 4.78 2.25
C PRO A 95 -1.59 5.79 1.82
N ALA A 96 -0.97 5.57 0.65
CA ALA A 96 -0.38 6.63 -0.15
C ALA A 96 -1.33 7.01 -1.28
N VAL A 97 -1.51 8.30 -1.51
CA VAL A 97 -2.37 8.83 -2.58
C VAL A 97 -1.51 9.38 -3.71
N ILE A 98 -1.82 8.97 -4.93
CA ILE A 98 -1.18 9.47 -6.15
C ILE A 98 -2.09 10.56 -6.72
N ALA A 99 -1.62 11.80 -6.74
CA ALA A 99 -2.36 12.95 -7.26
C ALA A 99 -1.52 13.72 -8.27
N ARG A 100 -2.16 14.41 -9.21
CA ARG A 100 -1.47 15.30 -10.13
C ARG A 100 -1.07 16.61 -9.45
N ALA A 101 0.03 17.20 -9.87
CA ALA A 101 0.51 18.48 -9.35
C ALA A 101 -0.47 19.63 -9.60
N ASP A 102 -1.19 19.61 -10.71
CA ASP A 102 -2.20 20.61 -11.12
C ASP A 102 -3.59 20.37 -10.49
N ARG A 103 -3.73 19.45 -9.52
CA ARG A 103 -4.99 19.15 -8.85
C ARG A 103 -4.87 19.32 -7.32
N PRO A 104 -4.68 20.56 -6.86
CA PRO A 104 -4.56 20.86 -5.44
C PRO A 104 -5.84 20.53 -4.64
N ASP A 105 -7.01 20.54 -5.26
CA ASP A 105 -8.27 20.09 -4.68
C ASP A 105 -8.22 18.62 -4.22
N ILE A 106 -7.62 17.74 -5.03
CA ILE A 106 -7.42 16.33 -4.71
C ILE A 106 -6.33 16.17 -3.64
N GLN A 107 -5.25 16.93 -3.75
CA GLN A 107 -4.15 16.90 -2.77
C GLN A 107 -4.69 17.28 -1.38
N MET A 108 -5.44 18.36 -1.28
CA MET A 108 -6.04 18.80 -0.02
C MET A 108 -7.06 17.77 0.52
N ALA A 109 -7.87 17.17 -0.34
CA ALA A 109 -8.78 16.12 0.07
C ALA A 109 -8.06 14.92 0.69
N ALA A 110 -6.92 14.52 0.14
CA ALA A 110 -6.08 13.46 0.70
C ALA A 110 -5.41 13.88 2.02
N ILE A 111 -4.83 15.08 2.07
CA ILE A 111 -4.16 15.61 3.26
C ILE A 111 -5.13 15.69 4.45
N TYR A 112 -6.35 16.18 4.24
CA TYR A 112 -7.36 16.25 5.31
C TYR A 112 -7.89 14.90 5.81
N GLN A 113 -7.59 13.81 5.11
CA GLN A 113 -7.87 12.45 5.59
C GLN A 113 -6.64 11.76 6.18
N ASP A 114 -5.61 12.52 6.55
CA ASP A 114 -4.39 12.07 7.21
C ASP A 114 -3.76 10.85 6.52
N VAL A 115 -3.64 10.93 5.16
CA VAL A 115 -2.98 9.88 4.39
C VAL A 115 -1.51 9.76 4.80
N ASN A 116 -0.94 8.58 4.70
CA ASN A 116 0.43 8.33 5.15
C ASN A 116 1.51 8.86 4.20
N CYS A 117 1.15 9.17 2.95
CA CYS A 117 2.03 9.77 1.96
C CYS A 117 1.22 10.34 0.80
N LEU A 118 1.65 11.46 0.25
CA LEU A 118 1.15 12.01 -1.00
C LEU A 118 2.23 11.89 -2.09
N ILE A 119 1.90 11.25 -3.21
CA ILE A 119 2.77 11.14 -4.37
C ILE A 119 2.23 12.06 -5.46
N VAL A 120 2.96 13.14 -5.74
CA VAL A 120 2.56 14.15 -6.72
C VAL A 120 3.21 13.87 -8.06
N THR A 121 2.40 13.70 -9.09
CA THR A 121 2.82 13.32 -10.44
C THR A 121 2.78 14.49 -11.41
N GLY A 122 3.69 14.46 -12.40
CA GLY A 122 3.85 15.53 -13.37
C GLY A 122 5.05 16.42 -13.03
N ASP A 123 5.46 17.23 -13.99
CA ASP A 123 6.68 18.05 -13.88
C ASP A 123 6.40 19.42 -13.23
N SER A 124 5.61 19.44 -12.17
CA SER A 124 5.22 20.66 -11.44
C SER A 124 5.24 20.43 -9.94
N ILE A 125 5.46 21.51 -9.21
CA ILE A 125 5.44 21.51 -7.73
C ILE A 125 3.98 21.69 -7.26
N PRO A 126 3.56 21.05 -6.16
CA PRO A 126 2.25 21.31 -5.53
C PRO A 126 2.08 22.78 -5.15
N ALA A 127 0.84 23.22 -5.01
CA ALA A 127 0.54 24.57 -4.52
C ALA A 127 1.08 24.78 -3.09
N ASP A 128 1.55 26.01 -2.78
CA ASP A 128 2.17 26.33 -1.49
C ASP A 128 1.28 25.97 -0.28
N TYR A 129 -0.03 26.19 -0.39
CA TYR A 129 -0.95 25.83 0.68
C TYR A 129 -1.09 24.33 0.91
N SER A 130 -0.93 23.49 -0.15
CA SER A 130 -0.89 22.04 -0.01
C SER A 130 0.39 21.60 0.70
N ILE A 131 1.51 22.27 0.39
CA ILE A 131 2.81 22.01 1.05
C ILE A 131 2.71 22.39 2.53
N TYR A 132 2.18 23.58 2.83
CA TYR A 132 2.02 24.07 4.19
C TYR A 132 1.14 23.12 5.05
N GLU A 133 -0.03 22.75 4.55
CA GLU A 133 -0.94 21.85 5.27
C GLU A 133 -0.34 20.45 5.49
N ALA A 134 0.41 19.95 4.51
CA ALA A 134 1.10 18.67 4.65
C ALA A 134 2.22 18.73 5.69
N GLN A 135 2.93 19.86 5.81
CA GLN A 135 3.94 20.09 6.85
C GLN A 135 3.31 20.11 8.25
N GLU A 136 2.22 20.84 8.42
CA GLU A 136 1.51 20.92 9.71
C GLU A 136 0.97 19.56 10.19
N ARG A 137 0.62 18.67 9.25
CA ARG A 137 0.11 17.33 9.53
C ARG A 137 1.16 16.23 9.47
N GLU A 138 2.43 16.61 9.29
CA GLU A 138 3.54 15.66 9.15
C GLU A 138 3.35 14.61 8.04
N ILE A 139 2.66 14.98 6.95
CA ILE A 139 2.42 14.11 5.79
C ILE A 139 3.54 14.30 4.77
N PRO A 140 4.31 13.24 4.44
CA PRO A 140 5.37 13.36 3.43
C PRO A 140 4.78 13.53 2.04
N ILE A 141 5.36 14.45 1.25
CA ILE A 141 5.06 14.64 -0.17
C ILE A 141 6.26 14.27 -1.01
N ILE A 142 6.07 13.35 -1.93
CA ILE A 142 7.08 12.95 -2.93
C ILE A 142 6.61 13.45 -4.30
N ALA A 143 7.44 14.27 -4.96
CA ALA A 143 7.22 14.67 -6.36
C ALA A 143 7.92 13.69 -7.30
N VAL A 144 7.21 13.27 -8.36
CA VAL A 144 7.73 12.39 -9.41
C VAL A 144 7.46 12.99 -10.79
N LYS A 145 8.43 12.88 -11.71
CA LYS A 145 8.31 13.43 -13.06
C LYS A 145 7.35 12.64 -13.96
N SER A 146 7.17 11.34 -13.66
CA SER A 146 6.27 10.47 -14.41
C SER A 146 4.82 10.90 -14.25
N ASN A 147 3.98 10.58 -15.25
CA ASN A 147 2.54 10.80 -15.15
C ASN A 147 1.87 9.78 -14.23
N THR A 148 0.61 10.04 -13.87
CA THR A 148 -0.15 9.21 -12.92
C THR A 148 -0.25 7.75 -13.35
N ILE A 149 -0.47 7.48 -14.63
CA ILE A 149 -0.63 6.11 -15.17
C ILE A 149 0.69 5.35 -15.06
N GLU A 150 1.79 5.98 -15.43
CA GLU A 150 3.12 5.40 -15.37
C GLU A 150 3.55 5.17 -13.92
N THR A 151 3.31 6.13 -13.03
CA THR A 151 3.56 6.01 -11.60
C THR A 151 2.79 4.84 -11.00
N ALA A 152 1.49 4.71 -11.31
CA ALA A 152 0.66 3.61 -10.83
C ALA A 152 1.15 2.23 -11.34
N LYS A 153 1.59 2.13 -12.61
CA LYS A 153 2.18 0.90 -13.15
C LYS A 153 3.48 0.52 -12.44
N ASN A 154 4.33 1.51 -12.14
CA ASN A 154 5.59 1.28 -11.44
C ASN A 154 5.36 0.85 -9.99
N ILE A 155 4.36 1.43 -9.32
CA ILE A 155 3.99 1.05 -7.95
C ILE A 155 3.56 -0.42 -7.84
N ASN A 156 2.87 -0.97 -8.84
CA ASN A 156 2.52 -2.39 -8.81
C ASN A 156 3.76 -3.32 -8.76
N LYS A 157 4.89 -2.87 -9.28
CA LYS A 157 6.16 -3.63 -9.23
C LYS A 157 6.93 -3.42 -7.94
N ILE A 158 6.69 -2.32 -7.24
CA ILE A 158 7.43 -1.98 -6.01
C ILE A 158 7.12 -2.94 -4.86
N LEU A 159 5.93 -3.55 -4.86
CA LEU A 159 5.52 -4.51 -3.85
C LEU A 159 6.42 -5.76 -3.81
N ASP A 160 7.09 -6.06 -4.93
CA ASP A 160 8.02 -7.20 -5.02
C ASP A 160 9.36 -6.94 -4.29
N ILE A 161 9.67 -5.67 -3.96
CA ILE A 161 10.90 -5.27 -3.27
C ILE A 161 10.71 -4.97 -1.78
N SER A 162 9.59 -5.37 -1.20
CA SER A 162 9.32 -5.17 0.22
C SER A 162 10.44 -5.76 1.09
N ASN A 163 11.04 -4.92 1.95
CA ASN A 163 12.06 -5.36 2.91
C ASN A 163 11.37 -5.93 4.16
N PRO A 164 11.68 -7.17 4.58
CA PRO A 164 11.14 -7.75 5.80
C PRO A 164 11.70 -7.14 7.09
N TYR A 165 12.88 -6.54 7.05
CA TYR A 165 13.61 -6.02 8.22
C TYR A 165 13.11 -4.63 8.67
N HIS A 166 11.82 -4.51 8.98
CA HIS A 166 11.24 -3.30 9.55
C HIS A 166 10.61 -3.64 10.89
N ASN A 167 10.87 -2.83 11.95
CA ASN A 167 10.43 -3.15 13.32
C ASN A 167 8.93 -3.51 13.40
N GLN A 168 8.06 -2.73 12.78
CA GLN A 168 6.61 -3.00 12.74
C GLN A 168 6.24 -4.28 11.98
N LYS A 169 7.13 -4.86 11.17
CA LYS A 169 6.90 -6.13 10.49
C LYS A 169 7.39 -7.31 11.33
N ILE A 170 8.47 -7.12 12.09
CA ILE A 170 9.06 -8.16 12.95
C ILE A 170 8.13 -8.49 14.13
N GLU A 171 7.35 -7.51 14.59
CA GLU A 171 6.38 -7.67 15.69
C GLU A 171 5.07 -8.35 15.28
N LYS A 172 4.89 -8.71 14.00
CA LYS A 172 3.68 -9.36 13.44
C LYS A 172 3.91 -10.85 13.20
#